data_042fa8cb22fe5960ab23ef660b7238bb
#
_entry.id   042fa8cb22fe5960ab23ef660b7238bb
#
_cell.length_a   1.000
_cell.length_b   1.000
_cell.length_c   1.000
_cell.angle_alpha   90.00
_cell.angle_beta   90.00
_cell.angle_gamma   90.00
#
_symmetry.space_group_name_H-M   'P 1'
#
loop_
_entity.id
_entity.type
_entity.pdbx_description
1 polymer ?
#
loop_
_entity_poly.entity_id
_entity_poly.type
_entity_poly.pdbx_seq_one_letter_code
_entity_poly.pdbx_strand_id
1 'polypeptide(L)'
;MKMKSLALAVSALTLALASINLHAQAAAISPPETRIEHDLLGEKQIPADALYGVQTARAMENFQISGSTLAQYPELINGFATVKMAAAMGNTDVGKMKKETRDAIIKAGKAILAGKYHDQFLVDPYQGGAGTSTNMAANEIMANAALLETGRQLGEYDIVEPHDDLNMSQSTNDSYPTALKVAMVTNNDLV
;
A
#
# COMPACT_ATOMS: atom_id res chain seq x y z
N MET A 1 57.78 -37.42 3.88
CA MET A 1 57.49 -36.12 4.56
C MET A 1 56.56 -35.18 3.79
N LYS A 2 56.39 -35.32 2.46
CA LYS A 2 55.54 -34.40 1.66
C LYS A 2 54.03 -34.64 1.72
N MET A 3 53.54 -35.86 2.01
CA MET A 3 52.10 -36.18 2.05
C MET A 3 51.37 -35.66 3.32
N LYS A 4 52.05 -35.61 4.46
CA LYS A 4 51.42 -35.10 5.72
C LYS A 4 51.17 -33.60 5.68
N SER A 5 52.01 -32.82 4.99
CA SER A 5 51.90 -31.38 4.83
C SER A 5 50.67 -30.99 3.92
N LEU A 6 50.37 -31.79 2.90
CA LEU A 6 49.29 -31.54 1.98
C LEU A 6 47.91 -31.80 2.65
N ALA A 7 47.82 -32.85 3.48
CA ALA A 7 46.60 -33.18 4.20
C ALA A 7 46.23 -32.09 5.23
N LEU A 8 47.19 -31.50 5.91
CA LEU A 8 46.97 -30.40 6.85
C LEU A 8 46.52 -29.11 6.13
N ALA A 9 47.06 -28.82 4.96
CA ALA A 9 46.64 -27.65 4.18
C ALA A 9 45.23 -27.74 3.63
N VAL A 10 44.80 -28.91 3.18
CA VAL A 10 43.44 -29.15 2.69
C VAL A 10 42.44 -29.06 3.84
N SER A 11 42.75 -29.61 5.03
CA SER A 11 41.84 -29.50 6.21
C SER A 11 41.71 -28.08 6.71
N ALA A 12 42.79 -27.27 6.68
CA ALA A 12 42.70 -25.85 7.07
C ALA A 12 41.84 -25.01 6.10
N LEU A 13 41.95 -25.32 4.79
CA LEU A 13 41.21 -24.63 3.75
C LEU A 13 39.67 -24.95 3.82
N THR A 14 39.32 -26.20 4.11
CA THR A 14 37.91 -26.60 4.28
C THR A 14 37.29 -26.01 5.54
N LEU A 15 38.03 -25.91 6.65
CA LEU A 15 37.55 -25.20 7.85
C LEU A 15 37.35 -23.69 7.61
N ALA A 16 38.25 -23.05 6.87
CA ALA A 16 38.12 -21.62 6.55
C ALA A 16 36.91 -21.33 5.64
N LEU A 17 36.66 -22.17 4.64
CA LEU A 17 35.50 -22.06 3.76
C LEU A 17 34.18 -22.33 4.50
N ALA A 18 34.14 -23.27 5.44
CA ALA A 18 32.96 -23.51 6.30
C ALA A 18 32.68 -22.33 7.23
N SER A 19 33.70 -21.67 7.76
CA SER A 19 33.54 -20.46 8.60
C SER A 19 33.00 -19.27 7.81
N ILE A 20 33.43 -19.08 6.56
CA ILE A 20 32.96 -18.00 5.69
C ILE A 20 31.48 -18.21 5.36
N ASN A 21 31.03 -19.43 5.07
CA ASN A 21 29.62 -19.73 4.80
C ASN A 21 28.77 -19.54 6.04
N LEU A 22 29.24 -19.89 7.24
CA LEU A 22 28.49 -19.71 8.48
C LEU A 22 28.31 -18.22 8.83
N HIS A 23 29.31 -17.37 8.55
CA HIS A 23 29.20 -15.92 8.75
C HIS A 23 28.35 -15.24 7.69
N ALA A 24 28.35 -15.71 6.45
CA ALA A 24 27.47 -15.21 5.40
C ALA A 24 25.99 -15.55 5.66
N GLN A 25 25.72 -16.68 6.30
CA GLN A 25 24.35 -17.12 6.62
C GLN A 25 23.80 -16.49 7.91
N ALA A 26 24.68 -16.01 8.80
CA ALA A 26 24.29 -15.27 10.00
C ALA A 26 24.07 -13.76 9.75
N ALA A 27 24.41 -13.27 8.56
CA ALA A 27 24.36 -11.85 8.23
C ALA A 27 23.04 -11.39 7.58
N ALA A 28 21.96 -12.14 7.70
CA ALA A 28 20.70 -11.68 7.14
C ALA A 28 19.51 -12.36 7.80
N ILE A 29 18.84 -11.69 8.62
CA ILE A 29 17.40 -11.43 8.60
C ILE A 29 17.15 -10.50 9.79
N SER A 30 17.44 -9.22 9.58
CA SER A 30 16.78 -8.22 10.41
C SER A 30 15.26 -8.40 10.17
N PRO A 31 14.46 -8.46 11.20
CA PRO A 31 13.02 -8.46 11.00
C PRO A 31 12.65 -7.25 10.13
N PRO A 32 11.69 -7.37 9.22
CA PRO A 32 11.27 -6.26 8.39
C PRO A 32 10.92 -5.07 9.28
N GLU A 33 11.39 -3.89 8.92
CA GLU A 33 11.01 -2.68 9.65
C GLU A 33 9.49 -2.51 9.58
N THR A 34 8.89 -2.18 10.72
CA THR A 34 7.45 -1.95 10.84
C THR A 34 7.17 -0.59 11.46
N ARG A 35 6.05 0.00 11.11
CA ARG A 35 5.45 1.13 11.83
C ARG A 35 4.18 0.68 12.54
N ILE A 36 3.80 1.37 13.60
CA ILE A 36 2.57 1.11 14.34
C ILE A 36 1.52 2.09 13.84
N GLU A 37 0.38 1.57 13.42
CA GLU A 37 -0.83 2.34 13.16
C GLU A 37 -1.95 1.87 14.09
N HIS A 38 -2.97 2.68 14.30
CA HIS A 38 -4.08 2.36 15.18
C HIS A 38 -5.42 2.75 14.57
N ASP A 39 -6.46 2.02 14.97
CA ASP A 39 -7.86 2.34 14.72
C ASP A 39 -8.68 2.11 16.01
N LEU A 40 -10.00 2.12 15.91
CA LEU A 40 -10.88 1.86 17.07
C LEU A 40 -10.76 0.43 17.64
N LEU A 41 -10.16 -0.49 16.90
CA LEU A 41 -9.92 -1.88 17.33
C LEU A 41 -8.54 -2.05 17.99
N GLY A 42 -7.71 -1.01 18.01
CA GLY A 42 -6.39 -1.00 18.62
C GLY A 42 -5.23 -0.91 17.63
N GLU A 43 -4.04 -1.12 18.15
CA GLU A 43 -2.79 -1.01 17.38
C GLU A 43 -2.55 -2.21 16.46
N LYS A 44 -1.83 -1.96 15.37
CA LYS A 44 -1.35 -2.97 14.44
C LYS A 44 -0.01 -2.59 13.85
N GLN A 45 0.89 -3.57 13.75
CA GLN A 45 2.16 -3.40 13.04
C GLN A 45 1.92 -3.52 11.53
N ILE A 46 2.37 -2.51 10.79
CA ILE A 46 2.32 -2.43 9.33
C ILE A 46 3.76 -2.40 8.82
N PRO A 47 4.11 -3.08 7.71
CA PRO A 47 5.44 -2.92 7.11
C PRO A 47 5.77 -1.45 6.89
N ALA A 48 6.99 -1.02 7.23
CA ALA A 48 7.34 0.39 7.26
C ALA A 48 7.22 1.08 5.89
N ASP A 49 7.40 0.32 4.81
CA ASP A 49 7.34 0.78 3.42
C ASP A 49 5.96 0.62 2.74
N ALA A 50 4.99 -0.04 3.40
CA ALA A 50 3.66 -0.25 2.85
C ALA A 50 2.87 1.07 2.82
N LEU A 51 2.17 1.35 1.72
CA LEU A 51 1.27 2.50 1.61
C LEU A 51 -0.10 2.23 2.24
N TYR A 52 -0.48 0.98 2.38
CA TYR A 52 -1.70 0.64 3.09
C TYR A 52 -1.54 0.83 4.61
N GLY A 53 -2.65 0.97 5.30
CA GLY A 53 -2.71 1.17 6.74
C GLY A 53 -3.40 0.02 7.47
N VAL A 54 -3.86 0.34 8.68
CA VAL A 54 -4.39 -0.64 9.64
C VAL A 54 -5.67 -1.33 9.14
N GLN A 55 -6.57 -0.62 8.46
CA GLN A 55 -7.84 -1.21 8.00
C GLN A 55 -7.61 -2.16 6.83
N THR A 56 -6.72 -1.81 5.90
CA THR A 56 -6.31 -2.69 4.82
C THR A 56 -5.64 -3.96 5.36
N ALA A 57 -4.72 -3.82 6.32
CA ALA A 57 -4.07 -4.96 6.93
C ALA A 57 -5.07 -5.94 7.59
N ARG A 58 -6.10 -5.40 8.30
CA ARG A 58 -7.17 -6.24 8.85
C ARG A 58 -8.02 -6.89 7.76
N ALA A 59 -8.31 -6.17 6.68
CA ALA A 59 -9.06 -6.73 5.56
C ALA A 59 -8.31 -7.88 4.88
N MET A 60 -7.00 -7.75 4.70
CA MET A 60 -6.16 -8.81 4.13
C MET A 60 -6.14 -10.07 5.01
N GLU A 61 -6.23 -9.92 6.34
CA GLU A 61 -6.35 -11.07 7.26
C GLU A 61 -7.74 -11.71 7.20
N ASN A 62 -8.80 -10.91 7.06
CA ASN A 62 -10.18 -11.37 7.10
C ASN A 62 -10.66 -11.98 5.78
N PHE A 63 -10.17 -11.49 4.65
CA PHE A 63 -10.65 -11.85 3.31
C PHE A 63 -9.52 -12.40 2.46
N GLN A 64 -9.42 -13.72 2.41
CA GLN A 64 -8.49 -14.49 1.58
C GLN A 64 -9.31 -15.50 0.77
N ILE A 65 -10.11 -15.00 -0.19
CA ILE A 65 -11.18 -15.77 -0.83
C ILE A 65 -10.79 -16.20 -2.24
N SER A 66 -10.38 -15.24 -3.09
CA SER A 66 -10.12 -15.50 -4.51
C SER A 66 -8.68 -15.89 -4.83
N GLY A 67 -7.73 -15.58 -3.94
CA GLY A 67 -6.31 -15.71 -4.21
C GLY A 67 -5.76 -14.66 -5.19
N SER A 68 -6.56 -13.64 -5.52
CA SER A 68 -6.13 -12.49 -6.32
C SER A 68 -6.18 -11.19 -5.50
N THR A 69 -5.58 -10.13 -6.00
CA THR A 69 -5.58 -8.82 -5.36
C THR A 69 -6.09 -7.74 -6.30
N LEU A 70 -6.53 -6.61 -5.74
CA LEU A 70 -6.95 -5.46 -6.54
C LEU A 70 -5.85 -4.90 -7.44
N ALA A 71 -4.57 -5.15 -7.14
CA ALA A 71 -3.45 -4.78 -8.01
C ALA A 71 -3.58 -5.32 -9.45
N GLN A 72 -4.38 -6.39 -9.65
CA GLN A 72 -4.66 -6.98 -10.96
C GLN A 72 -5.74 -6.23 -11.76
N TYR A 73 -6.35 -5.19 -11.18
CA TYR A 73 -7.45 -4.41 -11.77
C TYR A 73 -7.08 -2.92 -11.85
N PRO A 74 -6.10 -2.54 -12.69
CA PRO A 74 -5.58 -1.16 -12.74
C PRO A 74 -6.67 -0.12 -13.07
N GLU A 75 -7.66 -0.47 -13.87
CA GLU A 75 -8.78 0.42 -14.22
C GLU A 75 -9.63 0.76 -12.99
N LEU A 76 -9.86 -0.21 -12.10
CA LEU A 76 -10.60 0.05 -10.86
C LEU A 76 -9.79 0.94 -9.90
N ILE A 77 -8.49 0.72 -9.80
CA ILE A 77 -7.58 1.59 -9.03
C ILE A 77 -7.63 3.02 -9.57
N ASN A 78 -7.53 3.19 -10.90
CA ASN A 78 -7.65 4.49 -11.57
C ASN A 78 -9.04 5.12 -11.36
N GLY A 79 -10.09 4.30 -11.36
CA GLY A 79 -11.45 4.72 -11.02
C GLY A 79 -11.52 5.32 -9.62
N PHE A 80 -10.95 4.68 -8.62
CA PHE A 80 -10.87 5.22 -7.25
C PHE A 80 -10.07 6.51 -7.20
N ALA A 81 -8.89 6.57 -7.82
CA ALA A 81 -8.09 7.79 -7.85
C ALA A 81 -8.89 8.97 -8.44
N THR A 82 -9.61 8.73 -9.54
CA THR A 82 -10.47 9.72 -10.19
C THR A 82 -11.59 10.21 -9.27
N VAL A 83 -12.31 9.28 -8.62
CA VAL A 83 -13.42 9.61 -7.71
C VAL A 83 -12.91 10.41 -6.50
N LYS A 84 -11.82 9.98 -5.87
CA LYS A 84 -11.24 10.67 -4.70
C LYS A 84 -10.73 12.06 -5.05
N MET A 85 -10.09 12.24 -6.20
CA MET A 85 -9.70 13.58 -6.68
C MET A 85 -10.92 14.48 -6.91
N ALA A 86 -11.97 13.97 -7.55
CA ALA A 86 -13.19 14.73 -7.79
C ALA A 86 -13.88 15.14 -6.49
N ALA A 87 -13.96 14.22 -5.51
CA ALA A 87 -14.51 14.50 -4.18
C ALA A 87 -13.70 15.58 -3.44
N ALA A 88 -12.37 15.51 -3.48
CA ALA A 88 -11.50 16.51 -2.88
C ALA A 88 -11.70 17.91 -3.50
N MET A 89 -11.86 17.98 -4.82
CA MET A 89 -12.17 19.23 -5.52
C MET A 89 -13.53 19.79 -5.05
N GLY A 90 -14.59 18.98 -5.10
CA GLY A 90 -15.92 19.40 -4.67
C GLY A 90 -15.98 19.83 -3.20
N ASN A 91 -15.33 19.10 -2.30
CA ASN A 91 -15.24 19.48 -0.88
C ASN A 91 -14.48 20.80 -0.65
N THR A 92 -13.48 21.09 -1.48
CA THR A 92 -12.77 22.36 -1.44
C THR A 92 -13.65 23.51 -1.95
N ASP A 93 -14.39 23.30 -3.05
CA ASP A 93 -15.26 24.33 -3.65
C ASP A 93 -16.38 24.75 -2.70
N VAL A 94 -16.89 23.83 -1.86
CA VAL A 94 -17.89 24.13 -0.83
C VAL A 94 -17.27 24.53 0.53
N GLY A 95 -15.94 24.70 0.58
CA GLY A 95 -15.24 25.20 1.76
C GLY A 95 -15.08 24.18 2.90
N LYS A 96 -15.27 22.90 2.67
CA LYS A 96 -15.12 21.83 3.68
C LYS A 96 -13.69 21.28 3.77
N MET A 97 -12.93 21.36 2.68
CA MET A 97 -11.55 20.85 2.60
C MET A 97 -10.58 22.01 2.37
N LYS A 98 -9.42 21.96 3.03
CA LYS A 98 -8.32 22.91 2.79
C LYS A 98 -7.71 22.68 1.41
N LYS A 99 -7.24 23.76 0.79
CA LYS A 99 -6.57 23.68 -0.53
C LYS A 99 -5.32 22.82 -0.48
N GLU A 100 -4.55 22.89 0.60
CA GLU A 100 -3.33 22.08 0.79
C GLU A 100 -3.64 20.58 0.77
N THR A 101 -4.64 20.15 1.51
CA THR A 101 -5.12 18.74 1.55
C THR A 101 -5.58 18.30 0.17
N ARG A 102 -6.42 19.09 -0.51
CA ARG A 102 -6.85 18.83 -1.90
C ARG A 102 -5.66 18.66 -2.83
N ASP A 103 -4.70 19.58 -2.79
CA ASP A 103 -3.56 19.57 -3.72
C ASP A 103 -2.68 18.34 -3.50
N ALA A 104 -2.50 17.90 -2.26
CA ALA A 104 -1.82 16.65 -1.92
C ALA A 104 -2.57 15.43 -2.47
N ILE A 105 -3.90 15.36 -2.29
CA ILE A 105 -4.75 14.29 -2.83
C ILE A 105 -4.68 14.26 -4.37
N ILE A 106 -4.76 15.41 -5.03
CA ILE A 106 -4.65 15.50 -6.49
C ILE A 106 -3.27 15.01 -6.97
N LYS A 107 -2.21 15.35 -6.25
CA LYS A 107 -0.85 14.90 -6.60
C LYS A 107 -0.72 13.38 -6.50
N ALA A 108 -1.22 12.78 -5.41
CA ALA A 108 -1.29 11.33 -5.24
C ALA A 108 -2.13 10.65 -6.33
N GLY A 109 -3.33 11.15 -6.58
CA GLY A 109 -4.22 10.61 -7.61
C GLY A 109 -3.59 10.63 -8.99
N LYS A 110 -2.89 11.72 -9.37
CA LYS A 110 -2.15 11.79 -10.63
C LYS A 110 -1.00 10.78 -10.70
N ALA A 111 -0.30 10.53 -9.59
CA ALA A 111 0.74 9.51 -9.53
C ALA A 111 0.15 8.10 -9.75
N ILE A 112 -0.99 7.80 -9.13
CA ILE A 112 -1.72 6.54 -9.32
C ILE A 112 -2.19 6.39 -10.77
N LEU A 113 -2.80 7.42 -11.36
CA LEU A 113 -3.20 7.39 -12.78
C LEU A 113 -2.01 7.20 -13.74
N ALA A 114 -0.81 7.57 -13.32
CA ALA A 114 0.43 7.31 -14.05
C ALA A 114 1.01 5.89 -13.80
N GLY A 115 0.30 5.03 -13.09
CA GLY A 115 0.67 3.64 -12.81
C GLY A 115 1.53 3.44 -11.57
N LYS A 116 1.78 4.48 -10.76
CA LYS A 116 2.50 4.31 -9.49
C LYS A 116 1.60 3.68 -8.43
N TYR A 117 2.20 2.90 -7.52
CA TYR A 117 1.57 2.36 -6.30
C TYR A 117 0.45 1.34 -6.53
N HIS A 118 0.22 0.86 -7.75
CA HIS A 118 -0.80 -0.15 -8.04
C HIS A 118 -0.54 -1.47 -7.30
N ASP A 119 0.74 -1.82 -7.12
CA ASP A 119 1.21 -2.98 -6.37
C ASP A 119 0.87 -2.95 -4.87
N GLN A 120 0.47 -1.80 -4.34
CA GLN A 120 0.07 -1.62 -2.94
C GLN A 120 -1.39 -2.01 -2.66
N PHE A 121 -2.21 -2.22 -3.69
CA PHE A 121 -3.62 -2.60 -3.57
C PHE A 121 -3.78 -4.11 -3.36
N LEU A 122 -3.48 -4.59 -2.16
CA LEU A 122 -3.33 -6.00 -1.82
C LEU A 122 -4.60 -6.69 -1.30
N VAL A 123 -5.70 -5.97 -1.08
CA VAL A 123 -6.96 -6.58 -0.64
C VAL A 123 -7.54 -7.50 -1.71
N ASP A 124 -8.18 -8.58 -1.26
CA ASP A 124 -8.95 -9.48 -2.12
C ASP A 124 -10.15 -8.71 -2.73
N PRO A 125 -10.45 -8.85 -4.02
CA PRO A 125 -11.63 -8.23 -4.63
C PRO A 125 -12.95 -8.75 -4.05
N TYR A 126 -12.97 -9.96 -3.50
CA TYR A 126 -14.13 -10.53 -2.81
C TYR A 126 -14.06 -10.23 -1.32
N GLN A 127 -15.04 -9.49 -0.84
CA GLN A 127 -15.13 -9.06 0.55
C GLN A 127 -16.59 -8.87 0.96
N GLY A 128 -16.85 -8.77 2.28
CA GLY A 128 -18.20 -8.50 2.78
C GLY A 128 -18.66 -7.06 2.50
N GLY A 129 -19.98 -6.85 2.41
CA GLY A 129 -20.60 -5.54 2.24
C GLY A 129 -20.47 -4.96 0.83
N ALA A 130 -20.50 -3.63 0.73
CA ALA A 130 -20.53 -2.88 -0.53
C ALA A 130 -19.12 -2.37 -0.93
N GLY A 131 -18.07 -3.16 -0.74
CA GLY A 131 -16.69 -2.81 -1.10
C GLY A 131 -15.98 -1.94 -0.07
N THR A 132 -16.33 -2.03 1.22
CA THR A 132 -15.77 -1.21 2.28
C THR A 132 -14.25 -1.37 2.39
N SER A 133 -13.75 -2.60 2.39
CA SER A 133 -12.29 -2.85 2.47
C SER A 133 -11.55 -2.28 1.28
N THR A 134 -12.10 -2.35 0.08
CA THR A 134 -11.53 -1.74 -1.12
C THR A 134 -11.51 -0.22 -1.03
N ASN A 135 -12.60 0.41 -0.59
CA ASN A 135 -12.67 1.86 -0.40
C ASN A 135 -11.66 2.34 0.64
N MET A 136 -11.55 1.61 1.77
CA MET A 136 -10.58 1.98 2.81
C MET A 136 -9.14 1.76 2.37
N ALA A 137 -8.86 0.70 1.61
CA ALA A 137 -7.54 0.51 1.01
C ALA A 137 -7.18 1.67 0.06
N ALA A 138 -8.12 2.11 -0.78
CA ALA A 138 -7.89 3.27 -1.64
C ALA A 138 -7.65 4.55 -0.81
N ASN A 139 -8.39 4.75 0.29
CA ASN A 139 -8.18 5.90 1.17
C ASN A 139 -6.77 5.87 1.81
N GLU A 140 -6.39 4.76 2.44
CA GLU A 140 -5.10 4.62 3.13
C GLU A 140 -3.92 4.75 2.16
N ILE A 141 -3.98 4.06 1.02
CA ILE A 141 -2.92 4.12 0.01
C ILE A 141 -2.80 5.53 -0.58
N MET A 142 -3.92 6.20 -0.89
CA MET A 142 -3.89 7.57 -1.41
C MET A 142 -3.43 8.58 -0.38
N ALA A 143 -3.79 8.43 0.90
CA ALA A 143 -3.28 9.28 1.97
C ALA A 143 -1.76 9.15 2.08
N ASN A 144 -1.23 7.94 2.17
CA ASN A 144 0.20 7.71 2.24
C ASN A 144 0.94 8.13 0.94
N ALA A 145 0.34 7.90 -0.23
CA ALA A 145 0.89 8.43 -1.47
C ALA A 145 0.95 9.96 -1.47
N ALA A 146 -0.07 10.65 -0.92
CA ALA A 146 -0.09 12.10 -0.79
C ALA A 146 1.02 12.60 0.15
N LEU A 147 1.27 11.89 1.26
CA LEU A 147 2.38 12.18 2.17
C LEU A 147 3.72 12.06 1.45
N LEU A 148 3.98 10.94 0.76
CA LEU A 148 5.22 10.74 0.00
C LEU A 148 5.42 11.79 -1.10
N GLU A 149 4.40 12.06 -1.90
CA GLU A 149 4.46 13.04 -2.99
C GLU A 149 4.65 14.47 -2.48
N THR A 150 4.41 14.73 -1.19
CA THR A 150 4.64 16.02 -0.52
C THR A 150 5.90 16.03 0.36
N GLY A 151 6.70 14.95 0.35
CA GLY A 151 7.97 14.85 1.06
C GLY A 151 7.84 14.54 2.55
N ARG A 152 6.75 13.87 2.97
CA ARG A 152 6.47 13.44 4.34
C ARG A 152 6.68 11.94 4.50
N GLN A 153 6.60 11.46 5.75
CA GLN A 153 6.72 10.04 6.05
C GLN A 153 5.35 9.35 6.05
N LEU A 154 5.35 8.05 5.80
CA LEU A 154 4.16 7.21 5.84
C LEU A 154 3.56 7.21 7.25
N GLY A 155 2.24 7.31 7.34
CA GLY A 155 1.53 7.33 8.62
C GLY A 155 1.46 8.68 9.31
N GLU A 156 2.10 9.74 8.78
CA GLU A 156 2.01 11.11 9.30
C GLU A 156 0.74 11.82 8.79
N TYR A 157 -0.43 11.39 9.21
CA TYR A 157 -1.74 11.83 8.70
C TYR A 157 -2.18 13.24 9.16
N ASP A 158 -1.24 14.18 9.31
CA ASP A 158 -1.50 15.56 9.74
C ASP A 158 -2.03 16.48 8.62
N ILE A 159 -1.77 16.15 7.35
CA ILE A 159 -2.23 16.91 6.18
C ILE A 159 -3.36 16.18 5.44
N VAL A 160 -3.24 14.86 5.32
CA VAL A 160 -4.22 14.03 4.62
C VAL A 160 -4.49 12.80 5.47
N GLU A 161 -5.71 12.69 5.96
CA GLU A 161 -6.17 11.58 6.78
C GLU A 161 -7.05 10.64 5.93
N PRO A 162 -6.86 9.30 6.02
CA PRO A 162 -7.59 8.35 5.18
C PRO A 162 -9.10 8.40 5.30
N HIS A 163 -9.64 8.56 6.51
CA HIS A 163 -11.07 8.57 6.75
C HIS A 163 -11.67 9.98 6.64
N ASP A 164 -11.11 10.95 7.35
CA ASP A 164 -11.72 12.28 7.48
C ASP A 164 -11.54 13.13 6.22
N ASP A 165 -10.43 12.95 5.49
CA ASP A 165 -10.18 13.70 4.25
C ASP A 165 -10.53 12.90 2.99
N LEU A 166 -9.93 11.70 2.81
CA LEU A 166 -10.14 10.91 1.58
C LEU A 166 -11.57 10.37 1.46
N ASN A 167 -12.27 10.20 2.57
CA ASN A 167 -13.68 9.77 2.57
C ASN A 167 -14.66 10.91 2.88
N MET A 168 -14.20 12.14 2.97
CA MET A 168 -15.04 13.31 3.28
C MET A 168 -16.23 13.41 2.32
N SER A 169 -17.43 13.55 2.90
CA SER A 169 -18.72 13.65 2.19
C SER A 169 -19.05 12.44 1.30
N GLN A 170 -18.44 11.28 1.55
CA GLN A 170 -18.66 10.06 0.78
C GLN A 170 -19.12 8.90 1.68
N SER A 171 -19.90 8.02 1.09
CA SER A 171 -20.15 6.67 1.59
C SER A 171 -19.42 5.67 0.71
N THR A 172 -19.03 4.52 1.25
CA THR A 172 -18.57 3.39 0.42
C THR A 172 -19.62 3.00 -0.62
N ASN A 173 -20.90 3.10 -0.28
CA ASN A 173 -22.02 2.76 -1.17
C ASN A 173 -22.14 3.70 -2.38
N ASP A 174 -21.47 4.84 -2.39
CA ASP A 174 -21.39 5.72 -3.55
C ASP A 174 -20.00 5.68 -4.20
N SER A 175 -18.93 5.77 -3.43
CA SER A 175 -17.55 5.86 -3.95
C SER A 175 -17.12 4.57 -4.67
N TYR A 176 -17.41 3.39 -4.10
CA TYR A 176 -17.05 2.11 -4.72
C TYR A 176 -17.79 1.86 -6.04
N PRO A 177 -19.14 1.91 -6.10
CA PRO A 177 -19.83 1.69 -7.38
C PRO A 177 -19.55 2.79 -8.40
N THR A 178 -19.25 4.01 -7.98
CA THR A 178 -18.85 5.08 -8.89
C THR A 178 -17.48 4.81 -9.48
N ALA A 179 -16.49 4.40 -8.67
CA ALA A 179 -15.17 4.00 -9.15
C ALA A 179 -15.26 2.82 -10.14
N LEU A 180 -16.12 1.83 -9.84
CA LEU A 180 -16.37 0.70 -10.73
C LEU A 180 -16.98 1.15 -12.07
N LYS A 181 -17.96 2.05 -12.05
CA LYS A 181 -18.56 2.61 -13.28
C LYS A 181 -17.55 3.39 -14.10
N VAL A 182 -16.71 4.22 -13.46
CA VAL A 182 -15.63 4.94 -14.14
C VAL A 182 -14.67 3.92 -14.80
N ALA A 183 -14.25 2.88 -14.09
CA ALA A 183 -13.40 1.84 -14.61
C ALA A 183 -14.01 1.12 -15.83
N MET A 184 -15.30 0.79 -15.75
CA MET A 184 -16.01 0.14 -16.86
C MET A 184 -16.08 1.03 -18.11
N VAL A 185 -16.37 2.32 -17.94
CA VAL A 185 -16.41 3.27 -19.07
C VAL A 185 -15.03 3.41 -19.70
N THR A 186 -14.00 3.63 -18.87
CA THR A 186 -12.63 3.78 -19.37
C THR A 186 -12.12 2.52 -20.10
N ASN A 187 -12.49 1.33 -19.60
CA ASN A 187 -12.10 0.08 -20.23
C ASN A 187 -12.89 -0.21 -21.53
N ASN A 188 -14.13 0.27 -21.63
CA ASN A 188 -14.95 0.10 -22.83
C ASN A 188 -14.37 0.85 -24.05
N ASP A 189 -13.64 1.94 -23.83
CA ASP A 189 -12.97 2.70 -24.90
C ASP A 189 -11.73 1.97 -25.46
N LEU A 190 -11.32 0.85 -24.83
CA LEU A 190 -10.20 0.01 -25.28
C LEU A 190 -10.64 -1.18 -26.13
N VAL A 191 -11.95 -1.39 -26.34
CA VAL A 191 -12.56 -2.45 -27.13
C VAL A 191 -13.18 -1.87 -28.39
#